data_e2efa88d866340a161d896b9946ceace
#
_entry.id   e2efa88d866340a161d896b9946ceace
#
_cell.length_a   1.000
_cell.length_b   1.000
_cell.length_c   1.000
_cell.angle_alpha   90.00
_cell.angle_beta   90.00
_cell.angle_gamma   90.00
#
_symmetry.space_group_name_H-M   'P 1'
#
loop_
_entity.id
_entity.type
_entity.pdbx_description
1 polymer ?
#
loop_
_entity_poly.entity_id
_entity_poly.type
_entity_poly.pdbx_seq_one_letter_code
_entity_poly.pdbx_strand_id
1 'polypeptide(L)'
;MLFRSAIAPVYRSDGSGTNFLFSDYLSKSNPKFQSSIGANTSVQWPVGIGAKGNEGVANMTTQTDGAIGYVEYAYAKQNKMSFTLLTNKAGNAVAPSAESFQAAAATADWAGADSYYLILTDQPGAKSWPITGASFILVYKQPDDAVAVGEALKFFAWAYQDGAAMAGELDYVPLPAALIGQVKKTWTAQITSGGHPLWSGK
;
A
#
# COMPACT_ATOMS: atom_id res chain seq x y z
N MET A 1 15.34 -33.08 -14.18
CA MET A 1 16.23 -32.81 -13.02
C MET A 1 15.44 -31.88 -12.08
N LEU A 2 14.98 -32.38 -10.95
CA LEU A 2 14.26 -31.56 -9.96
C LEU A 2 15.32 -30.78 -9.15
N PHE A 3 15.42 -29.49 -9.39
CA PHE A 3 16.23 -28.61 -8.56
C PHE A 3 15.57 -28.53 -7.17
N ARG A 4 16.16 -29.20 -6.19
CA ARG A 4 15.81 -29.04 -4.77
C ARG A 4 16.76 -28.06 -4.12
N SER A 5 16.69 -26.81 -4.52
CA SER A 5 17.34 -25.74 -3.77
C SER A 5 16.48 -25.39 -2.55
N ALA A 6 17.11 -25.18 -1.41
CA ALA A 6 16.41 -24.64 -0.24
C ALA A 6 15.90 -23.22 -0.56
N ILE A 7 14.66 -22.92 -0.19
CA ILE A 7 14.14 -21.55 -0.30
C ILE A 7 14.71 -20.74 0.86
N ALA A 8 15.29 -19.57 0.56
CA ALA A 8 15.81 -18.62 1.55
C ALA A 8 14.84 -17.42 1.67
N PRO A 9 13.91 -17.39 2.64
CA PRO A 9 13.05 -16.23 2.85
C PRO A 9 13.87 -15.03 3.32
N VAL A 10 13.61 -13.85 2.72
CA VAL A 10 14.22 -12.58 3.14
C VAL A 10 13.09 -11.66 3.64
N TYR A 11 13.26 -11.15 4.86
CA TYR A 11 12.23 -10.36 5.52
C TYR A 11 12.76 -9.03 6.07
N ARG A 12 11.85 -8.10 6.42
CA ARG A 12 12.17 -6.83 7.07
C ARG A 12 12.56 -7.04 8.52
N SER A 13 13.79 -6.65 8.89
CA SER A 13 14.29 -6.70 10.26
C SER A 13 13.93 -5.46 11.09
N ASP A 14 13.36 -4.43 10.47
CA ASP A 14 12.92 -3.17 11.07
C ASP A 14 11.38 -3.06 11.07
N GLY A 15 10.85 -2.12 11.84
CA GLY A 15 9.42 -1.77 11.81
C GLY A 15 9.04 -1.19 10.45
N SER A 16 8.02 -1.77 9.77
CA SER A 16 7.74 -1.47 8.37
C SER A 16 6.27 -1.62 8.01
N GLY A 17 5.74 -0.64 7.26
CA GLY A 17 4.43 -0.75 6.60
C GLY A 17 4.39 -1.87 5.56
N THR A 18 5.49 -2.09 4.82
CA THR A 18 5.60 -3.21 3.86
C THR A 18 5.50 -4.55 4.58
N ASN A 19 6.16 -4.68 5.76
CA ASN A 19 6.04 -5.88 6.59
C ASN A 19 4.61 -6.07 7.12
N PHE A 20 3.95 -4.97 7.53
CA PHE A 20 2.57 -5.02 7.99
C PHE A 20 1.63 -5.54 6.89
N LEU A 21 1.68 -4.97 5.69
CA LEU A 21 0.82 -5.39 4.58
C LEU A 21 1.05 -6.85 4.19
N PHE A 22 2.31 -7.29 4.15
CA PHE A 22 2.64 -8.67 3.83
C PHE A 22 2.14 -9.64 4.89
N SER A 23 2.39 -9.36 6.18
CA SER A 23 1.94 -10.21 7.28
C SER A 23 0.40 -10.17 7.47
N ASP A 24 -0.25 -9.06 7.17
CA ASP A 24 -1.71 -8.94 7.16
C ASP A 24 -2.34 -9.82 6.05
N TYR A 25 -1.79 -9.77 4.84
CA TYR A 25 -2.23 -10.66 3.77
C TYR A 25 -2.03 -12.13 4.12
N LEU A 26 -0.86 -12.50 4.66
CA LEU A 26 -0.61 -13.88 5.08
C LEU A 26 -1.56 -14.33 6.19
N SER A 27 -1.90 -13.42 7.12
CA SER A 27 -2.88 -13.70 8.19
C SER A 27 -4.28 -13.90 7.64
N LYS A 28 -4.70 -13.12 6.64
CA LYS A 28 -6.00 -13.27 5.98
C LYS A 28 -6.11 -14.55 5.13
N SER A 29 -5.01 -14.95 4.49
CA SER A 29 -4.97 -16.10 3.59
C SER A 29 -4.63 -17.42 4.29
N ASN A 30 -4.08 -17.41 5.50
CA ASN A 30 -3.64 -18.61 6.22
C ASN A 30 -3.96 -18.51 7.73
N PRO A 31 -4.98 -19.25 8.22
CA PRO A 31 -5.35 -19.24 9.64
C PRO A 31 -4.23 -19.70 10.59
N LYS A 32 -3.34 -20.60 10.13
CA LYS A 32 -2.20 -21.01 10.96
C LYS A 32 -1.18 -19.87 11.12
N PHE A 33 -0.91 -19.12 10.04
CA PHE A 33 -0.06 -17.93 10.13
C PHE A 33 -0.68 -16.88 11.06
N GLN A 34 -1.98 -16.62 10.91
CA GLN A 34 -2.70 -15.69 11.76
C GLN A 34 -2.57 -16.03 13.26
N SER A 35 -2.74 -17.31 13.63
CA SER A 35 -2.70 -17.75 15.03
C SER A 35 -1.30 -17.81 15.61
N SER A 36 -0.26 -18.08 14.81
CA SER A 36 1.10 -18.30 15.28
C SER A 36 2.02 -17.08 15.18
N ILE A 37 1.78 -16.19 14.22
CA ILE A 37 2.63 -15.02 13.91
C ILE A 37 1.81 -13.74 13.94
N GLY A 38 0.72 -13.69 13.14
CA GLY A 38 -0.17 -12.55 13.04
C GLY A 38 0.38 -11.41 12.18
N ALA A 39 -0.38 -10.30 12.14
CA ALA A 39 -0.06 -9.11 11.38
C ALA A 39 0.54 -8.02 12.28
N ASN A 40 1.72 -7.51 11.93
CA ASN A 40 2.35 -6.40 12.64
C ASN A 40 3.39 -5.71 11.74
N THR A 41 3.75 -4.47 12.10
CA THR A 41 4.88 -3.75 11.48
C THR A 41 6.23 -4.42 11.75
N SER A 42 6.32 -5.21 12.82
CA SER A 42 7.47 -6.05 13.17
C SER A 42 6.96 -7.38 13.70
N VAL A 43 7.30 -8.48 13.05
CA VAL A 43 6.91 -9.84 13.45
C VAL A 43 8.15 -10.71 13.71
N GLN A 44 7.98 -11.73 14.54
CA GLN A 44 9.04 -12.71 14.79
C GLN A 44 8.98 -13.78 13.70
N TRP A 45 9.78 -13.59 12.65
CA TRP A 45 9.86 -14.57 11.57
C TRP A 45 10.58 -15.83 12.05
N PRO A 46 9.96 -17.02 11.88
CA PRO A 46 10.56 -18.27 12.40
C PRO A 46 11.77 -18.75 11.61
N VAL A 47 11.92 -18.30 10.36
CA VAL A 47 13.00 -18.68 9.44
C VAL A 47 13.33 -17.51 8.52
N GLY A 48 14.53 -17.54 7.93
CA GLY A 48 14.92 -16.59 6.89
C GLY A 48 16.01 -15.62 7.33
N ILE A 49 16.27 -14.63 6.49
CA ILE A 49 17.33 -13.63 6.65
C ILE A 49 16.68 -12.27 6.82
N GLY A 50 16.98 -11.57 7.91
CA GLY A 50 16.52 -10.22 8.15
C GLY A 50 17.36 -9.19 7.41
N ALA A 51 16.71 -8.24 6.73
CA ALA A 51 17.36 -7.12 6.07
C ALA A 51 16.60 -5.80 6.35
N LYS A 52 17.33 -4.69 6.48
CA LYS A 52 16.77 -3.39 6.82
C LYS A 52 16.32 -2.63 5.58
N GLY A 53 15.12 -2.10 5.61
CA GLY A 53 14.55 -1.32 4.51
C GLY A 53 14.14 -2.18 3.30
N ASN A 54 13.45 -1.57 2.34
CA ASN A 54 13.14 -2.21 1.05
C ASN A 54 14.42 -2.46 0.24
N GLU A 55 15.38 -1.52 0.30
CA GLU A 55 16.68 -1.67 -0.37
C GLU A 55 17.44 -2.89 0.16
N GLY A 56 17.50 -3.05 1.49
CA GLY A 56 18.21 -4.18 2.11
C GLY A 56 17.59 -5.51 1.71
N VAL A 57 16.24 -5.62 1.72
CA VAL A 57 15.55 -6.84 1.27
C VAL A 57 15.76 -7.09 -0.22
N ALA A 58 15.64 -6.07 -1.08
CA ALA A 58 15.87 -6.20 -2.52
C ALA A 58 17.29 -6.69 -2.81
N ASN A 59 18.29 -6.06 -2.19
CA ASN A 59 19.71 -6.42 -2.35
C ASN A 59 19.99 -7.85 -1.89
N MET A 60 19.55 -8.20 -0.67
CA MET A 60 19.75 -9.56 -0.12
C MET A 60 19.06 -10.62 -0.98
N THR A 61 17.85 -10.36 -1.46
CA THR A 61 17.12 -11.29 -2.34
C THR A 61 17.84 -11.48 -3.68
N THR A 62 18.41 -10.42 -4.24
CA THR A 62 19.14 -10.49 -5.51
C THR A 62 20.47 -11.23 -5.39
N GLN A 63 21.13 -11.14 -4.23
CA GLN A 63 22.46 -11.73 -4.01
C GLN A 63 22.42 -13.17 -3.46
N THR A 64 21.23 -13.68 -3.09
CA THR A 64 21.09 -14.99 -2.47
C THR A 64 20.39 -15.98 -3.41
N ASP A 65 21.03 -17.06 -3.78
CA ASP A 65 20.44 -18.11 -4.59
C ASP A 65 19.24 -18.76 -3.90
N GLY A 66 18.11 -18.88 -4.62
CA GLY A 66 16.89 -19.45 -4.08
C GLY A 66 16.14 -18.53 -3.11
N ALA A 67 16.52 -17.26 -3.02
CA ALA A 67 15.84 -16.32 -2.15
C ALA A 67 14.46 -15.93 -2.69
N ILE A 68 13.55 -15.67 -1.73
CA ILE A 68 12.26 -15.03 -1.95
C ILE A 68 12.09 -13.93 -0.89
N GLY A 69 11.75 -12.72 -1.32
CA GLY A 69 11.54 -11.58 -0.45
C GLY A 69 10.27 -10.81 -0.81
N TYR A 70 9.95 -9.80 -0.01
CA TYR A 70 8.86 -8.87 -0.28
C TYR A 70 9.37 -7.44 -0.13
N VAL A 71 9.06 -6.62 -1.10
CA VAL A 71 9.45 -5.21 -1.17
C VAL A 71 8.31 -4.39 -1.79
N GLU A 72 8.36 -3.10 -1.65
CA GLU A 72 7.52 -2.19 -2.41
C GLU A 72 7.79 -2.33 -3.92
N TYR A 73 6.74 -2.25 -4.74
CA TYR A 73 6.81 -2.54 -6.19
C TYR A 73 7.85 -1.72 -6.93
N ALA A 74 8.01 -0.43 -6.58
CA ALA A 74 9.02 0.44 -7.15
C ALA A 74 10.44 -0.15 -7.03
N TYR A 75 10.78 -0.72 -5.87
CA TYR A 75 12.09 -1.36 -5.65
C TYR A 75 12.29 -2.60 -6.51
N ALA A 76 11.26 -3.44 -6.63
CA ALA A 76 11.33 -4.61 -7.51
C ALA A 76 11.57 -4.20 -8.97
N LYS A 77 10.88 -3.16 -9.43
CA LYS A 77 10.96 -2.65 -10.80
C LYS A 77 12.31 -1.98 -11.10
N GLN A 78 12.76 -1.07 -10.22
CA GLN A 78 14.04 -0.35 -10.37
C GLN A 78 15.24 -1.29 -10.36
N ASN A 79 15.19 -2.36 -9.55
CA ASN A 79 16.23 -3.38 -9.47
C ASN A 79 16.03 -4.52 -10.47
N LYS A 80 15.06 -4.43 -11.39
CA LYS A 80 14.75 -5.45 -12.41
C LYS A 80 14.58 -6.85 -11.83
N MET A 81 13.99 -6.94 -10.64
CA MET A 81 13.74 -8.21 -9.96
C MET A 81 12.56 -8.94 -10.60
N SER A 82 12.65 -10.27 -10.63
CA SER A 82 11.49 -11.08 -10.95
C SER A 82 10.46 -11.02 -9.82
N PHE A 83 9.18 -10.97 -10.17
CA PHE A 83 8.09 -11.03 -9.21
C PHE A 83 7.17 -12.20 -9.51
N THR A 84 6.50 -12.68 -8.48
CA THR A 84 5.54 -13.79 -8.60
C THR A 84 4.14 -13.30 -8.90
N LEU A 85 3.33 -14.15 -9.51
CA LEU A 85 1.88 -13.98 -9.52
C LEU A 85 1.32 -14.46 -8.18
N LEU A 86 0.30 -13.76 -7.69
CA LEU A 86 -0.44 -14.18 -6.50
C LEU A 86 -1.89 -14.46 -6.84
N THR A 87 -2.44 -15.51 -6.23
CA THR A 87 -3.86 -15.80 -6.32
C THR A 87 -4.61 -14.81 -5.41
N ASN A 88 -5.50 -14.02 -6.01
CA ASN A 88 -6.32 -13.05 -5.28
C ASN A 88 -7.59 -13.68 -4.69
N LYS A 89 -8.36 -12.90 -3.95
CA LYS A 89 -9.61 -13.33 -3.30
C LYS A 89 -10.64 -13.90 -4.27
N ALA A 90 -10.63 -13.47 -5.53
CA ALA A 90 -11.50 -13.99 -6.59
C ALA A 90 -10.98 -15.28 -7.24
N GLY A 91 -9.84 -15.82 -6.80
CA GLY A 91 -9.23 -17.05 -7.32
C GLY A 91 -8.40 -16.86 -8.58
N ASN A 92 -8.12 -15.63 -9.01
CA ASN A 92 -7.34 -15.35 -10.21
C ASN A 92 -5.86 -15.12 -9.85
N ALA A 93 -4.96 -15.65 -10.71
CA ALA A 93 -3.54 -15.32 -10.64
C ALA A 93 -3.31 -13.91 -11.22
N VAL A 94 -2.82 -12.99 -10.40
CA VAL A 94 -2.63 -11.57 -10.74
C VAL A 94 -1.17 -11.19 -10.58
N ALA A 95 -0.66 -10.34 -11.50
CA ALA A 95 0.65 -9.71 -11.39
C ALA A 95 0.54 -8.34 -10.69
N PRO A 96 1.59 -7.88 -10.00
CA PRO A 96 1.64 -6.51 -9.52
C PRO A 96 1.76 -5.55 -10.71
N SER A 97 0.85 -4.59 -10.79
CA SER A 97 0.84 -3.54 -11.81
C SER A 97 -0.01 -2.36 -11.34
N ALA A 98 0.14 -1.20 -11.99
CA ALA A 98 -0.68 -0.03 -11.70
C ALA A 98 -2.18 -0.36 -11.79
N GLU A 99 -2.60 -1.12 -12.80
CA GLU A 99 -3.99 -1.52 -13.00
C GLU A 99 -4.49 -2.42 -11.87
N SER A 100 -3.66 -3.36 -11.40
CA SER A 100 -4.06 -4.30 -10.35
C SER A 100 -4.12 -3.63 -8.97
N PHE A 101 -3.28 -2.62 -8.72
CA PHE A 101 -3.36 -1.79 -7.51
C PHE A 101 -4.59 -0.87 -7.54
N GLN A 102 -4.86 -0.23 -8.68
CA GLN A 102 -6.08 0.57 -8.86
C GLN A 102 -7.35 -0.29 -8.73
N ALA A 103 -7.35 -1.51 -9.25
CA ALA A 103 -8.47 -2.44 -9.10
C ALA A 103 -8.74 -2.77 -7.62
N ALA A 104 -7.71 -2.99 -6.81
CA ALA A 104 -7.85 -3.20 -5.37
C ALA A 104 -8.43 -1.96 -4.67
N ALA A 105 -7.94 -0.77 -4.99
CA ALA A 105 -8.46 0.48 -4.42
C ALA A 105 -9.90 0.78 -4.87
N ALA A 106 -10.25 0.48 -6.13
CA ALA A 106 -11.59 0.73 -6.67
C ALA A 106 -12.66 -0.21 -6.10
N THR A 107 -12.28 -1.41 -5.69
CA THR A 107 -13.20 -2.41 -5.13
C THR A 107 -13.31 -2.39 -3.61
N ALA A 108 -12.54 -1.53 -2.94
CA ALA A 108 -12.55 -1.36 -1.50
C ALA A 108 -13.77 -0.54 -1.03
N ASP A 109 -14.32 -0.88 0.13
CA ASP A 109 -15.45 -0.18 0.74
C ASP A 109 -15.00 1.08 1.50
N TRP A 110 -14.66 2.12 0.76
CA TRP A 110 -14.27 3.41 1.33
C TRP A 110 -15.42 4.15 2.02
N ALA A 111 -16.66 3.87 1.64
CA ALA A 111 -17.83 4.52 2.19
C ALA A 111 -18.13 4.04 3.63
N GLY A 112 -17.86 2.74 3.88
CA GLY A 112 -18.00 2.15 5.20
C GLY A 112 -16.79 2.37 6.12
N ALA A 113 -15.67 2.92 5.60
CA ALA A 113 -14.46 3.14 6.37
C ALA A 113 -14.48 4.49 7.09
N ASP A 114 -14.35 4.49 8.42
CA ASP A 114 -14.23 5.72 9.19
C ASP A 114 -12.94 6.46 8.80
N SER A 115 -13.10 7.74 8.47
CA SER A 115 -11.99 8.63 8.08
C SER A 115 -11.09 8.05 6.97
N TYR A 116 -11.65 7.22 6.09
CA TYR A 116 -10.93 6.48 5.03
C TYR A 116 -9.86 5.50 5.56
N TYR A 117 -9.88 5.13 6.83
CA TYR A 117 -8.95 4.14 7.36
C TYR A 117 -9.33 2.74 6.87
N LEU A 118 -8.60 2.27 5.86
CA LEU A 118 -8.85 0.99 5.22
C LEU A 118 -7.54 0.32 4.80
N ILE A 119 -7.40 -0.95 5.15
CA ILE A 119 -6.27 -1.78 4.74
C ILE A 119 -6.66 -2.49 3.44
N LEU A 120 -5.91 -2.24 2.36
CA LEU A 120 -6.24 -2.71 1.02
C LEU A 120 -5.76 -4.13 0.69
N THR A 121 -5.31 -4.89 1.69
CA THR A 121 -4.96 -6.30 1.47
C THR A 121 -6.21 -7.14 1.27
N ASP A 122 -6.12 -8.11 0.37
CA ASP A 122 -7.16 -9.10 0.07
C ASP A 122 -8.52 -8.49 -0.34
N GLN A 123 -8.49 -7.38 -1.10
CA GLN A 123 -9.71 -6.75 -1.61
C GLN A 123 -10.38 -7.63 -2.67
N PRO A 124 -11.73 -7.60 -2.78
CA PRO A 124 -12.45 -8.31 -3.82
C PRO A 124 -12.12 -7.76 -5.22
N GLY A 125 -12.44 -8.52 -6.24
CA GLY A 125 -12.26 -8.12 -7.64
C GLY A 125 -11.30 -9.02 -8.39
N ALA A 126 -11.68 -9.35 -9.64
CA ALA A 126 -10.97 -10.32 -10.46
C ALA A 126 -9.52 -9.89 -10.80
N LYS A 127 -9.23 -8.59 -10.77
CA LYS A 127 -7.91 -8.02 -11.11
C LYS A 127 -7.18 -7.42 -9.92
N SER A 128 -7.77 -7.46 -8.71
CA SER A 128 -7.18 -6.84 -7.51
C SER A 128 -5.89 -7.55 -7.09
N TRP A 129 -4.79 -6.79 -6.98
CA TRP A 129 -3.56 -7.29 -6.38
C TRP A 129 -3.76 -7.48 -4.87
N PRO A 130 -3.47 -8.68 -4.32
CA PRO A 130 -3.87 -8.98 -2.94
C PRO A 130 -3.03 -8.29 -1.85
N ILE A 131 -1.87 -7.73 -2.19
CA ILE A 131 -1.01 -7.03 -1.23
C ILE A 131 -0.89 -5.56 -1.63
N THR A 132 -2.02 -4.85 -1.64
CA THR A 132 -2.06 -3.42 -1.95
C THR A 132 -2.08 -2.62 -0.64
N GLY A 133 -1.36 -1.50 -0.61
CA GLY A 133 -1.38 -0.51 0.46
C GLY A 133 -1.67 0.88 -0.09
N ALA A 134 -2.19 1.75 0.77
CA ALA A 134 -2.35 3.17 0.50
C ALA A 134 -1.49 4.00 1.43
N SER A 135 -0.99 5.13 0.95
CA SER A 135 -0.40 6.15 1.82
C SER A 135 -1.49 7.08 2.33
N PHE A 136 -1.52 7.33 3.62
CA PHE A 136 -2.50 8.20 4.27
C PHE A 136 -1.85 9.50 4.72
N ILE A 137 -2.56 10.59 4.48
CA ILE A 137 -2.20 11.92 4.96
C ILE A 137 -3.19 12.29 6.05
N LEU A 138 -2.69 12.54 7.26
CA LEU A 138 -3.51 12.90 8.40
C LEU A 138 -3.67 14.41 8.44
N VAL A 139 -4.91 14.87 8.53
CA VAL A 139 -5.28 16.29 8.63
C VAL A 139 -6.28 16.46 9.76
N TYR A 140 -6.07 17.43 10.63
CA TYR A 140 -7.04 17.78 11.65
C TYR A 140 -8.32 18.36 11.02
N LYS A 141 -9.48 17.93 11.49
CA LYS A 141 -10.78 18.47 11.04
C LYS A 141 -10.95 19.95 11.40
N GLN A 142 -10.40 20.34 12.54
CA GLN A 142 -10.36 21.72 13.02
C GLN A 142 -8.90 22.04 13.40
N PRO A 143 -8.09 22.45 12.43
CA PRO A 143 -6.68 22.77 12.69
C PRO A 143 -6.51 24.14 13.36
N ASP A 144 -5.47 24.27 14.18
CA ASP A 144 -5.08 25.53 14.81
C ASP A 144 -4.57 26.54 13.76
N ASP A 145 -3.82 26.08 12.75
CA ASP A 145 -3.35 26.90 11.64
C ASP A 145 -4.19 26.61 10.38
N ALA A 146 -5.27 27.38 10.24
CA ALA A 146 -6.17 27.27 9.10
C ALA A 146 -5.52 27.64 7.77
N VAL A 147 -4.54 28.58 7.78
CA VAL A 147 -3.86 29.04 6.56
C VAL A 147 -2.95 27.94 6.04
N ALA A 148 -2.10 27.38 6.89
CA ALA A 148 -1.19 26.32 6.50
C ALA A 148 -1.94 25.07 5.98
N VAL A 149 -3.04 24.68 6.64
CA VAL A 149 -3.86 23.54 6.19
C VAL A 149 -4.59 23.85 4.89
N GLY A 150 -5.11 25.07 4.70
CA GLY A 150 -5.71 25.49 3.44
C GLY A 150 -4.74 25.36 2.26
N GLU A 151 -3.48 25.82 2.43
CA GLU A 151 -2.44 25.68 1.40
C GLU A 151 -2.02 24.20 1.19
N ALA A 152 -1.94 23.40 2.24
CA ALA A 152 -1.69 21.97 2.13
C ALA A 152 -2.78 21.25 1.32
N LEU A 153 -4.06 21.59 1.53
CA LEU A 153 -5.16 21.02 0.74
C LEU A 153 -5.07 21.39 -0.74
N LYS A 154 -4.66 22.63 -1.07
CA LYS A 154 -4.39 23.05 -2.46
C LYS A 154 -3.25 22.23 -3.07
N PHE A 155 -2.16 22.03 -2.34
CA PHE A 155 -1.05 21.18 -2.78
C PHE A 155 -1.51 19.75 -3.06
N PHE A 156 -2.28 19.13 -2.18
CA PHE A 156 -2.79 17.78 -2.40
C PHE A 156 -3.83 17.71 -3.53
N ALA A 157 -4.63 18.76 -3.72
CA ALA A 157 -5.55 18.84 -4.86
C ALA A 157 -4.80 18.89 -6.20
N TRP A 158 -3.70 19.66 -6.26
CA TRP A 158 -2.79 19.68 -7.39
C TRP A 158 -2.12 18.31 -7.59
N ALA A 159 -1.61 17.69 -6.52
CA ALA A 159 -0.98 16.37 -6.60
C ALA A 159 -1.93 15.30 -7.17
N TYR A 160 -3.21 15.33 -6.83
CA TYR A 160 -4.21 14.42 -7.40
C TYR A 160 -4.53 14.69 -8.87
N GLN A 161 -4.35 15.91 -9.37
CA GLN A 161 -4.68 16.31 -10.73
C GLN A 161 -3.44 16.28 -11.63
N ASP A 162 -2.48 17.14 -11.34
CA ASP A 162 -1.32 17.38 -12.20
C ASP A 162 -0.12 16.51 -11.81
N GLY A 163 -0.04 16.12 -10.53
CA GLY A 163 1.01 15.24 -10.01
C GLY A 163 0.85 13.76 -10.35
N ALA A 164 -0.29 13.34 -10.90
CA ALA A 164 -0.58 11.94 -11.18
C ALA A 164 0.43 11.30 -12.17
N ALA A 165 0.83 12.02 -13.21
CA ALA A 165 1.84 11.54 -14.17
C ALA A 165 3.21 11.37 -13.51
N MET A 166 3.63 12.33 -12.67
CA MET A 166 4.89 12.26 -11.93
C MET A 166 4.91 11.10 -10.94
N ALA A 167 3.79 10.83 -10.26
CA ALA A 167 3.65 9.66 -9.40
C ALA A 167 3.84 8.36 -10.19
N GLY A 168 3.26 8.27 -11.39
CA GLY A 168 3.42 7.12 -12.28
C GLY A 168 4.87 6.90 -12.74
N GLU A 169 5.63 7.96 -13.01
CA GLU A 169 7.05 7.89 -13.36
C GLU A 169 7.91 7.34 -12.20
N LEU A 170 7.46 7.53 -10.95
CA LEU A 170 8.08 7.00 -9.75
C LEU A 170 7.52 5.63 -9.32
N ASP A 171 6.73 5.00 -10.18
CA ASP A 171 6.05 3.72 -9.91
C ASP A 171 5.01 3.75 -8.78
N TYR A 172 4.53 4.95 -8.39
CA TYR A 172 3.36 5.12 -7.54
C TYR A 172 2.08 5.17 -8.36
N VAL A 173 0.98 4.77 -7.75
CA VAL A 173 -0.30 4.63 -8.44
C VAL A 173 -1.30 5.66 -7.92
N PRO A 174 -1.78 6.56 -8.78
CA PRO A 174 -2.82 7.51 -8.42
C PRO A 174 -4.11 6.80 -7.98
N LEU A 175 -4.82 7.42 -7.02
CA LEU A 175 -6.10 6.93 -6.57
C LEU A 175 -7.15 6.99 -7.70
N PRO A 176 -8.17 6.10 -7.69
CA PRO A 176 -9.30 6.19 -8.62
C PRO A 176 -10.01 7.55 -8.52
N ALA A 177 -10.38 8.12 -9.66
CA ALA A 177 -11.01 9.46 -9.75
C ALA A 177 -12.27 9.60 -8.87
N ALA A 178 -13.08 8.53 -8.78
CA ALA A 178 -14.27 8.51 -7.92
C ALA A 178 -13.90 8.68 -6.43
N LEU A 179 -12.83 8.04 -5.98
CA LEU A 179 -12.34 8.16 -4.60
C LEU A 179 -11.77 9.56 -4.34
N ILE A 180 -11.00 10.13 -5.27
CA ILE A 180 -10.51 11.51 -5.17
C ILE A 180 -11.69 12.48 -5.00
N GLY A 181 -12.75 12.29 -5.77
CA GLY A 181 -13.98 13.10 -5.66
C GLY A 181 -14.63 12.99 -4.26
N GLN A 182 -14.66 11.79 -3.66
CA GLN A 182 -15.18 11.59 -2.30
C GLN A 182 -14.29 12.27 -1.26
N VAL A 183 -12.97 12.12 -1.35
CA VAL A 183 -12.01 12.77 -0.47
C VAL A 183 -12.15 14.29 -0.50
N LYS A 184 -12.23 14.91 -1.69
CA LYS A 184 -12.42 16.36 -1.83
C LYS A 184 -13.76 16.85 -1.24
N LYS A 185 -14.84 16.08 -1.37
CA LYS A 185 -16.12 16.37 -0.70
C LYS A 185 -16.00 16.33 0.82
N THR A 186 -15.25 15.36 1.34
CA THR A 186 -14.98 15.27 2.78
C THR A 186 -14.15 16.46 3.28
N TRP A 187 -13.16 16.93 2.51
CA TRP A 187 -12.42 18.15 2.86
C TRP A 187 -13.36 19.35 3.03
N THR A 188 -14.24 19.57 2.05
CA THR A 188 -15.22 20.67 2.11
C THR A 188 -16.16 20.54 3.32
N ALA A 189 -16.60 19.32 3.64
CA ALA A 189 -17.60 19.10 4.68
C ALA A 189 -17.01 19.06 6.10
N GLN A 190 -15.76 18.61 6.26
CA GLN A 190 -15.22 18.26 7.58
C GLN A 190 -13.97 19.03 8.00
N ILE A 191 -13.21 19.62 7.07
CA ILE A 191 -12.00 20.40 7.41
C ILE A 191 -12.40 21.88 7.46
N THR A 192 -12.60 22.41 8.67
CA THR A 192 -13.19 23.74 8.88
C THR A 192 -12.41 24.55 9.91
N SER A 193 -12.51 25.88 9.81
CA SER A 193 -12.07 26.80 10.85
C SER A 193 -13.14 27.88 11.05
N GLY A 194 -13.50 28.15 12.29
CA GLY A 194 -14.57 29.09 12.62
C GLY A 194 -15.92 28.74 11.96
N GLY A 195 -16.18 27.46 11.69
CA GLY A 195 -17.39 27.00 11.00
C GLY A 195 -17.36 27.12 9.48
N HIS A 196 -16.26 27.60 8.89
CA HIS A 196 -16.11 27.75 7.43
C HIS A 196 -15.18 26.67 6.85
N PRO A 197 -15.53 26.06 5.70
CA PRO A 197 -14.66 25.11 5.01
C PRO A 197 -13.31 25.75 4.63
N LEU A 198 -12.22 24.99 4.84
CA LEU A 198 -10.88 25.40 4.39
C LEU A 198 -10.60 25.01 2.94
N TRP A 199 -11.43 24.18 2.35
CA TRP A 199 -11.39 23.77 0.95
C TRP A 199 -12.71 24.15 0.25
N SER A 200 -12.62 24.95 -0.81
CA SER A 200 -13.78 25.43 -1.59
C SER A 200 -13.87 24.82 -3.00
N GLY A 201 -13.00 23.86 -3.33
CA GLY A 201 -13.03 23.21 -4.65
C GLY A 201 -12.28 23.96 -5.77
N LYS A 202 -11.50 25.00 -5.43
CA LYS A 202 -10.70 25.77 -6.40
C LYS A 202 -9.23 25.52 -6.22
#